data_ab98ba658b607ca6bdae9c00d71faea3
#
_entry.id   ab98ba658b607ca6bdae9c00d71faea3
#
_cell.length_a   1.000
_cell.length_b   1.000
_cell.length_c   1.000
_cell.angle_alpha   90.00
_cell.angle_beta   90.00
_cell.angle_gamma   90.00
#
_symmetry.space_group_name_H-M   'P 1'
#
loop_
_entity.id
_entity.type
_entity.pdbx_description
1 polymer ?
#
loop_
_entity_poly.entity_id
_entity_poly.type
_entity_poly.pdbx_seq_one_letter_code
_entity_poly.pdbx_strand_id
1 'polypeptide(L)'
;KEYNIILIDKHSYFTYMTELHEVASQRVAPKHVQEDLEHLFYQNKNVKLLTAEVNGINKNDKIIKTTHGDINYEKLILAIGGQSNDFGTPGVKEHGFEMWSMEESLKIRNHVENIIGQGAAELDPVKRAQLLTIAVVGSGFTGAELMGEFIEQRRVLAQNYKLDESEIKLVLLEASPSILNMLKDRHLADKAFKYMTSNGVDIRLNSRVTGVNEDGVIFADESTLPTKSLIWTAGVKAKSFISDWGFKYGRGGRIEADDYMRAKLDNDESATDIYVAGDTLSYVDEKTGPVPQTVEGAESAARTASHNLLADLGFGQAKTFSELVKYHGFAVSIGSHYTVASLMGLNFSGFFASLAKHGINLFFYSQIRSMYSIFHYMMDEFFRTENGRNPFQGTISRLGNVLWSTPLRLFLGIFWILAAVGGLGDLTMLFWQHGLASFIEIVTGAGILLGLFTWPLAVVSIILTITAWATNGFDMTHWFILLSSIAIMNGSGRGFGLDFYVVPLLQKLFGGLWYGKAKSIYDDLDK
;
A
#
# COMPACT_ATOMS: atom_id res chain seq x y z
N LYS A 1 25.65 -5.88 24.81
CA LYS A 1 26.42 -5.61 23.56
C LYS A 1 25.58 -4.69 22.70
N GLU A 2 26.15 -3.59 22.23
CA GLU A 2 25.55 -2.77 21.17
C GLU A 2 25.90 -3.39 19.82
N TYR A 3 24.88 -3.63 18.98
CA TYR A 3 25.04 -4.09 17.62
C TYR A 3 24.79 -2.93 16.65
N ASN A 4 25.61 -2.81 15.63
CA ASN A 4 25.39 -1.91 14.52
C ASN A 4 24.61 -2.64 13.44
N ILE A 5 23.49 -2.11 13.02
CA ILE A 5 22.68 -2.63 11.91
C ILE A 5 22.96 -1.74 10.70
N ILE A 6 23.30 -2.35 9.58
CA ILE A 6 23.41 -1.66 8.28
C ILE A 6 22.27 -2.14 7.41
N LEU A 7 21.35 -1.25 7.08
CA LEU A 7 20.31 -1.51 6.09
C LEU A 7 20.80 -0.99 4.73
N ILE A 8 20.91 -1.91 3.78
CA ILE A 8 21.35 -1.60 2.42
C ILE A 8 20.15 -1.72 1.49
N ASP A 9 19.81 -0.67 0.80
CA ASP A 9 18.80 -0.66 -0.25
C ASP A 9 19.27 0.23 -1.41
N LYS A 10 18.87 -0.10 -2.63
CA LYS A 10 19.18 0.72 -3.81
C LYS A 10 18.41 2.03 -3.84
N HIS A 11 17.31 2.12 -3.08
CA HIS A 11 16.49 3.31 -2.93
C HIS A 11 16.61 3.87 -1.50
N SER A 12 16.44 5.17 -1.36
CA SER A 12 16.35 5.85 -0.06
C SER A 12 14.96 5.72 0.60
N TYR A 13 14.04 5.04 -0.06
CA TYR A 13 12.65 4.88 0.38
C TYR A 13 12.19 3.42 0.33
N PHE A 14 11.29 3.07 1.21
CA PHE A 14 10.51 1.83 1.16
C PHE A 14 9.31 2.03 0.23
N THR A 15 9.01 1.05 -0.62
CA THR A 15 7.82 1.06 -1.48
C THR A 15 6.79 0.08 -0.95
N TYR A 16 5.58 0.56 -0.68
CA TYR A 16 4.44 -0.29 -0.38
C TYR A 16 3.91 -0.92 -1.67
N MET A 17 4.53 -2.03 -2.07
CA MET A 17 4.36 -2.65 -3.38
C MET A 17 2.93 -3.12 -3.66
N THR A 18 2.15 -3.39 -2.61
CA THR A 18 0.75 -3.85 -2.75
C THR A 18 -0.16 -2.82 -3.41
N GLU A 19 0.22 -1.56 -3.49
CA GLU A 19 -0.58 -0.49 -4.09
C GLU A 19 0.04 0.15 -5.34
N LEU A 20 1.04 -0.50 -5.94
CA LEU A 20 1.63 -0.04 -7.20
C LEU A 20 0.62 0.03 -8.34
N HIS A 21 -0.40 -0.84 -8.35
CA HIS A 21 -1.49 -0.83 -9.33
C HIS A 21 -2.31 0.47 -9.28
N GLU A 22 -2.43 1.08 -8.10
CA GLU A 22 -3.11 2.36 -7.91
C GLU A 22 -2.30 3.54 -8.48
N VAL A 23 -0.97 3.46 -8.37
CA VAL A 23 -0.07 4.43 -9.02
C VAL A 23 -0.10 4.27 -10.53
N ALA A 24 -0.03 3.03 -11.02
CA ALA A 24 -0.07 2.72 -12.46
C ALA A 24 -1.35 3.21 -13.12
N SER A 25 -2.47 3.22 -12.40
CA SER A 25 -3.78 3.68 -12.87
C SER A 25 -4.09 5.14 -12.56
N GLN A 26 -3.15 5.93 -12.08
CA GLN A 26 -3.35 7.34 -11.67
C GLN A 26 -4.38 7.54 -10.55
N ARG A 27 -4.68 6.54 -9.73
CA ARG A 27 -5.59 6.71 -8.61
C ARG A 27 -4.94 7.49 -7.48
N VAL A 28 -3.68 7.16 -7.19
CA VAL A 28 -2.90 7.83 -6.14
C VAL A 28 -1.58 8.39 -6.69
N ALA A 29 -1.02 9.35 -5.98
CA ALA A 29 0.29 9.90 -6.29
C ALA A 29 1.42 8.91 -5.93
N PRO A 30 2.58 8.94 -6.61
CA PRO A 30 3.71 8.05 -6.28
C PRO A 30 4.15 8.10 -4.81
N LYS A 31 4.12 9.28 -4.20
CA LYS A 31 4.48 9.48 -2.79
C LYS A 31 3.57 8.72 -1.81
N HIS A 32 2.36 8.37 -2.22
CA HIS A 32 1.40 7.66 -1.40
C HIS A 32 1.89 6.27 -0.98
N VAL A 33 2.65 5.61 -1.85
CA VAL A 33 3.18 4.27 -1.63
C VAL A 33 4.68 4.25 -1.30
N GLN A 34 5.27 5.41 -1.05
CA GLN A 34 6.68 5.56 -0.69
C GLN A 34 6.85 6.11 0.72
N GLU A 35 7.69 5.46 1.51
CA GLU A 35 8.07 5.91 2.86
C GLU A 35 9.59 6.08 2.93
N ASP A 36 10.05 7.26 3.33
CA ASP A 36 11.47 7.57 3.45
C ASP A 36 12.12 6.71 4.54
N LEU A 37 13.20 6.01 4.21
CA LEU A 37 13.91 5.14 5.16
C LEU A 37 14.58 5.94 6.29
N GLU A 38 15.10 7.14 6.02
CA GLU A 38 15.64 8.00 7.07
C GLU A 38 14.55 8.39 8.07
N HIS A 39 13.32 8.59 7.59
CA HIS A 39 12.17 8.87 8.43
C HIS A 39 11.80 7.67 9.31
N LEU A 40 11.76 6.47 8.74
CA LEU A 40 11.43 5.25 9.50
C LEU A 40 12.43 4.95 10.62
N PHE A 41 13.71 5.25 10.41
CA PHE A 41 14.79 4.88 11.33
C PHE A 41 15.43 6.05 12.09
N TYR A 42 14.90 7.28 11.98
CA TYR A 42 15.55 8.47 12.58
C TYR A 42 15.80 8.39 14.09
N GLN A 43 14.98 7.64 14.83
CA GLN A 43 15.16 7.41 16.27
C GLN A 43 16.13 6.28 16.60
N ASN A 44 16.50 5.46 15.63
CA ASN A 44 17.31 4.27 15.84
C ASN A 44 18.78 4.55 15.53
N LYS A 45 19.50 5.09 16.51
CA LYS A 45 20.92 5.47 16.36
C LYS A 45 21.85 4.33 15.94
N ASN A 46 21.44 3.08 16.19
CA ASN A 46 22.21 1.88 15.85
C ASN A 46 21.94 1.38 14.42
N VAL A 47 21.02 2.02 13.69
CA VAL A 47 20.73 1.70 12.29
C VAL A 47 21.42 2.71 11.40
N LYS A 48 22.28 2.21 10.51
CA LYS A 48 22.91 2.98 9.44
C LYS A 48 22.25 2.62 8.14
N LEU A 49 21.79 3.62 7.40
CA LEU A 49 21.21 3.46 6.07
C LEU A 49 22.31 3.65 5.03
N LEU A 50 22.37 2.74 4.08
CA LEU A 50 23.24 2.83 2.93
C LEU A 50 22.42 2.68 1.65
N THR A 51 22.30 3.74 0.90
CA THR A 51 21.69 3.69 -0.43
C THR A 51 22.73 3.19 -1.43
N ALA A 52 22.68 1.89 -1.74
CA ALA A 52 23.61 1.24 -2.64
C ALA A 52 22.97 -0.03 -3.23
N GLU A 53 23.37 -0.38 -4.44
CA GLU A 53 23.00 -1.65 -5.06
C GLU A 53 24.00 -2.75 -4.65
N VAL A 54 23.45 -3.90 -4.21
CA VAL A 54 24.25 -5.09 -3.89
C VAL A 54 24.49 -5.88 -5.16
N ASN A 55 25.75 -6.13 -5.51
CA ASN A 55 26.16 -6.83 -6.74
C ASN A 55 26.76 -8.20 -6.46
N GLY A 56 27.08 -8.52 -5.19
CA GLY A 56 27.67 -9.81 -4.87
C GLY A 56 27.84 -10.05 -3.38
N ILE A 57 28.19 -11.28 -3.06
CA ILE A 57 28.52 -11.71 -1.71
C ILE A 57 29.75 -12.63 -1.74
N ASN A 58 30.70 -12.37 -0.85
CA ASN A 58 31.76 -13.33 -0.52
C ASN A 58 31.45 -13.91 0.86
N LYS A 59 30.94 -15.13 0.88
CA LYS A 59 30.51 -15.82 2.11
C LYS A 59 31.67 -16.20 3.00
N ASN A 60 32.83 -16.54 2.44
CA ASN A 60 34.02 -16.98 3.18
C ASN A 60 34.64 -15.82 3.97
N ASP A 61 34.73 -14.66 3.34
CA ASP A 61 35.31 -13.45 3.94
C ASP A 61 34.26 -12.58 4.61
N LYS A 62 32.97 -12.97 4.52
CA LYS A 62 31.82 -12.22 5.05
C LYS A 62 31.73 -10.79 4.53
N ILE A 63 31.80 -10.65 3.23
CA ILE A 63 31.80 -9.37 2.53
C ILE A 63 30.59 -9.27 1.60
N ILE A 64 29.85 -8.18 1.69
CA ILE A 64 28.83 -7.77 0.72
C ILE A 64 29.47 -6.76 -0.23
N LYS A 65 29.41 -7.03 -1.53
CA LYS A 65 29.87 -6.12 -2.57
C LYS A 65 28.75 -5.21 -3.02
N THR A 66 29.01 -3.91 -2.97
CA THR A 66 28.03 -2.89 -3.38
C THR A 66 28.61 -1.90 -4.38
N THR A 67 27.73 -1.11 -5.00
CA THR A 67 28.15 -0.01 -5.88
C THR A 67 28.98 1.08 -5.18
N HIS A 68 28.99 1.11 -3.84
CA HIS A 68 29.72 2.09 -3.04
C HIS A 68 30.86 1.49 -2.22
N GLY A 69 31.26 0.25 -2.54
CA GLY A 69 32.35 -0.46 -1.91
C GLY A 69 31.91 -1.68 -1.10
N ASP A 70 32.87 -2.32 -0.49
CA ASP A 70 32.70 -3.58 0.22
C ASP A 70 32.32 -3.35 1.68
N ILE A 71 31.39 -4.17 2.20
CA ILE A 71 30.89 -4.09 3.57
C ILE A 71 31.05 -5.43 4.26
N ASN A 72 31.73 -5.43 5.39
CA ASN A 72 31.85 -6.62 6.23
C ASN A 72 30.57 -6.82 7.06
N TYR A 73 30.18 -8.09 7.24
CA TYR A 73 29.08 -8.45 8.14
C TYR A 73 29.48 -9.55 9.11
N GLU A 74 28.84 -9.62 10.25
CA GLU A 74 28.92 -10.73 11.19
C GLU A 74 27.74 -11.70 10.99
N LYS A 75 26.55 -11.13 10.83
CA LYS A 75 25.29 -11.82 10.49
C LYS A 75 24.60 -11.06 9.36
N LEU A 76 23.90 -11.76 8.50
CA LEU A 76 23.26 -11.19 7.31
C LEU A 76 21.82 -11.70 7.15
N ILE A 77 20.90 -10.83 6.81
CA ILE A 77 19.57 -11.19 6.31
C ILE A 77 19.49 -10.76 4.84
N LEU A 78 19.30 -11.71 3.94
CA LEU A 78 19.07 -11.49 2.52
C LEU A 78 17.55 -11.33 2.27
N ALA A 79 17.12 -10.12 1.97
CA ALA A 79 15.74 -9.77 1.66
C ALA A 79 15.64 -8.92 0.39
N ILE A 80 16.38 -9.32 -0.65
CA ILE A 80 16.54 -8.57 -1.90
C ILE A 80 15.35 -8.67 -2.86
N GLY A 81 14.27 -9.34 -2.44
CA GLY A 81 13.01 -9.44 -3.17
C GLY A 81 13.09 -10.29 -4.44
N GLY A 82 12.12 -10.08 -5.30
CA GLY A 82 11.96 -10.78 -6.58
C GLY A 82 12.03 -9.85 -7.78
N GLN A 83 11.63 -10.40 -8.91
CA GLN A 83 11.39 -9.70 -10.17
C GLN A 83 10.29 -10.40 -10.96
N SER A 84 9.72 -9.74 -11.93
CA SER A 84 8.77 -10.33 -12.86
C SER A 84 9.38 -11.53 -13.59
N ASN A 85 8.54 -12.52 -13.87
CA ASN A 85 8.91 -13.71 -14.62
C ASN A 85 8.19 -13.75 -15.96
N ASP A 86 8.92 -13.50 -17.03
CA ASP A 86 8.43 -13.58 -18.41
C ASP A 86 8.32 -15.02 -18.92
N PHE A 87 8.76 -16.02 -18.14
CA PHE A 87 8.85 -17.44 -18.52
C PHE A 87 9.60 -17.68 -19.83
N GLY A 88 10.47 -16.75 -20.24
CA GLY A 88 11.19 -16.80 -21.49
C GLY A 88 10.31 -16.55 -22.73
N THR A 89 9.15 -15.92 -22.56
CA THR A 89 8.24 -15.57 -23.65
C THR A 89 8.88 -14.48 -24.52
N PRO A 90 9.15 -14.77 -25.82
CA PRO A 90 9.81 -13.81 -26.71
C PRO A 90 9.03 -12.49 -26.83
N GLY A 91 9.75 -11.37 -26.85
CA GLY A 91 9.21 -10.03 -27.08
C GLY A 91 8.55 -9.38 -25.89
N VAL A 92 8.38 -10.05 -24.74
CA VAL A 92 7.77 -9.45 -23.54
C VAL A 92 8.59 -8.28 -23.02
N LYS A 93 9.92 -8.40 -23.00
CA LYS A 93 10.82 -7.33 -22.51
C LYS A 93 10.89 -6.13 -23.44
N GLU A 94 10.78 -6.40 -24.74
CA GLU A 94 10.91 -5.39 -25.80
C GLU A 94 9.60 -4.61 -26.03
N HIS A 95 8.46 -5.28 -25.90
CA HIS A 95 7.15 -4.74 -26.30
C HIS A 95 6.10 -4.74 -25.18
N GLY A 96 6.42 -5.29 -24.00
CA GLY A 96 5.53 -5.31 -22.85
C GLY A 96 6.00 -4.38 -21.74
N PHE A 97 5.13 -4.16 -20.76
CA PHE A 97 5.41 -3.46 -19.52
C PHE A 97 5.34 -4.47 -18.37
N GLU A 98 6.36 -4.50 -17.54
CA GLU A 98 6.32 -5.23 -16.27
C GLU A 98 5.75 -4.32 -15.16
N MET A 99 5.20 -4.89 -14.09
CA MET A 99 4.71 -4.13 -12.94
C MET A 99 5.31 -4.70 -11.64
N TRP A 100 6.51 -4.26 -11.33
CA TRP A 100 7.27 -4.74 -10.17
C TRP A 100 7.91 -3.62 -9.34
N SER A 101 8.04 -2.43 -9.88
CA SER A 101 8.67 -1.28 -9.23
C SER A 101 7.86 -0.01 -9.44
N MET A 102 8.21 1.03 -8.69
CA MET A 102 7.66 2.36 -8.87
C MET A 102 7.90 2.89 -10.28
N GLU A 103 9.12 2.72 -10.79
CA GLU A 103 9.52 3.17 -12.12
C GLU A 103 8.69 2.51 -13.21
N GLU A 104 8.41 1.21 -13.07
CA GLU A 104 7.57 0.46 -14.01
C GLU A 104 6.11 0.91 -13.93
N SER A 105 5.58 1.10 -12.72
CA SER A 105 4.23 1.63 -12.54
C SER A 105 4.05 3.01 -13.17
N LEU A 106 5.06 3.89 -13.06
CA LEU A 106 5.06 5.20 -13.72
C LEU A 106 5.17 5.09 -15.25
N LYS A 107 5.93 4.13 -15.76
CA LYS A 107 5.97 3.86 -17.21
C LYS A 107 4.61 3.43 -17.74
N ILE A 108 3.93 2.50 -17.04
CA ILE A 108 2.57 2.07 -17.38
C ILE A 108 1.62 3.26 -17.37
N ARG A 109 1.63 4.05 -16.29
CA ARG A 109 0.80 5.24 -16.13
C ARG A 109 0.93 6.20 -17.31
N ASN A 110 2.18 6.58 -17.62
CA ASN A 110 2.47 7.54 -18.68
C ASN A 110 2.15 6.96 -20.08
N HIS A 111 2.43 5.65 -20.28
CA HIS A 111 2.11 4.98 -21.53
C HIS A 111 0.61 4.95 -21.79
N VAL A 112 -0.19 4.49 -20.82
CA VAL A 112 -1.66 4.36 -20.97
C VAL A 112 -2.27 5.71 -21.27
N GLU A 113 -1.88 6.77 -20.60
CA GLU A 113 -2.38 8.12 -20.88
C GLU A 113 -2.04 8.57 -22.32
N ASN A 114 -0.78 8.42 -22.71
CA ASN A 114 -0.32 8.83 -24.03
C ASN A 114 -0.97 8.02 -25.16
N ILE A 115 -1.07 6.70 -25.02
CA ILE A 115 -1.57 5.82 -26.06
C ILE A 115 -3.07 6.01 -26.30
N ILE A 116 -3.84 6.24 -25.23
CA ILE A 116 -5.27 6.54 -25.34
C ILE A 116 -5.47 7.89 -26.04
N GLY A 117 -4.64 8.90 -25.73
CA GLY A 117 -4.65 10.18 -26.44
C GLY A 117 -4.34 10.05 -27.94
N GLN A 118 -3.37 9.21 -28.31
CA GLN A 118 -3.07 8.88 -29.72
C GLN A 118 -4.24 8.16 -30.37
N GLY A 119 -4.82 7.15 -29.70
CA GLY A 119 -5.98 6.42 -30.20
C GLY A 119 -7.19 7.31 -30.42
N ALA A 120 -7.41 8.31 -29.56
CA ALA A 120 -8.49 9.28 -29.74
C ALA A 120 -8.34 10.13 -31.01
N ALA A 121 -7.10 10.42 -31.43
CA ALA A 121 -6.79 11.20 -32.63
C ALA A 121 -6.65 10.34 -33.91
N GLU A 122 -6.54 9.01 -33.78
CA GLU A 122 -6.34 8.10 -34.91
C GLU A 122 -7.61 7.97 -35.76
N LEU A 123 -7.46 8.09 -37.08
CA LEU A 123 -8.55 8.01 -38.03
C LEU A 123 -8.72 6.61 -38.63
N ASP A 124 -7.66 5.81 -38.72
CA ASP A 124 -7.72 4.42 -39.17
C ASP A 124 -8.39 3.55 -38.07
N PRO A 125 -9.55 2.96 -38.34
CA PRO A 125 -10.29 2.23 -37.30
C PRO A 125 -9.55 0.99 -36.78
N VAL A 126 -8.68 0.36 -37.58
CA VAL A 126 -7.90 -0.80 -37.16
C VAL A 126 -6.78 -0.37 -36.18
N LYS A 127 -6.04 0.65 -36.56
CA LYS A 127 -4.99 1.23 -35.68
C LYS A 127 -5.59 1.85 -34.42
N ARG A 128 -6.72 2.55 -34.56
CA ARG A 128 -7.45 3.11 -33.42
C ARG A 128 -7.83 2.02 -32.41
N ALA A 129 -8.41 0.92 -32.88
CA ALA A 129 -8.77 -0.21 -32.01
C ALA A 129 -7.54 -0.84 -31.33
N GLN A 130 -6.40 -0.95 -32.01
CA GLN A 130 -5.16 -1.44 -31.47
C GLN A 130 -4.61 -0.52 -30.36
N LEU A 131 -4.62 0.81 -30.58
CA LEU A 131 -4.17 1.82 -29.61
C LEU A 131 -5.08 1.88 -28.38
N LEU A 132 -6.39 1.68 -28.56
CA LEU A 132 -7.39 1.72 -27.48
C LEU A 132 -7.58 0.37 -26.76
N THR A 133 -6.77 -0.65 -27.05
CA THR A 133 -6.82 -1.95 -26.37
C THR A 133 -5.71 -2.05 -25.33
N ILE A 134 -6.09 -2.25 -24.07
CA ILE A 134 -5.18 -2.50 -22.94
C ILE A 134 -5.29 -3.97 -22.54
N ALA A 135 -4.19 -4.71 -22.61
CA ALA A 135 -4.13 -6.12 -22.28
C ALA A 135 -3.25 -6.35 -21.02
N VAL A 136 -3.77 -7.13 -20.08
CA VAL A 136 -3.03 -7.58 -18.88
C VAL A 136 -2.86 -9.08 -18.93
N VAL A 137 -1.65 -9.58 -18.80
CA VAL A 137 -1.31 -11.02 -18.77
C VAL A 137 -1.10 -11.48 -17.34
N GLY A 138 -1.85 -12.49 -16.94
CA GLY A 138 -1.87 -13.05 -15.59
C GLY A 138 -3.00 -12.48 -14.74
N SER A 139 -3.83 -13.37 -14.22
CA SER A 139 -4.99 -13.05 -13.40
C SER A 139 -4.78 -13.39 -11.92
N GLY A 140 -3.51 -13.33 -11.45
CA GLY A 140 -3.16 -13.34 -10.04
C GLY A 140 -3.66 -12.08 -9.32
N PHE A 141 -3.27 -11.87 -8.07
CA PHE A 141 -3.67 -10.67 -7.31
C PHE A 141 -3.34 -9.39 -8.08
N THR A 142 -2.08 -9.21 -8.46
CA THR A 142 -1.62 -8.02 -9.16
C THR A 142 -2.38 -7.72 -10.45
N GLY A 143 -2.60 -8.74 -11.30
CA GLY A 143 -3.32 -8.53 -12.57
C GLY A 143 -4.80 -8.26 -12.38
N ALA A 144 -5.43 -8.91 -11.40
CA ALA A 144 -6.83 -8.65 -11.06
C ALA A 144 -7.04 -7.24 -10.49
N GLU A 145 -6.13 -6.79 -9.63
CA GLU A 145 -6.15 -5.46 -9.02
C GLU A 145 -5.91 -4.38 -10.07
N LEU A 146 -4.88 -4.54 -10.90
CA LEU A 146 -4.60 -3.59 -11.99
C LEU A 146 -5.76 -3.51 -12.99
N MET A 147 -6.36 -4.64 -13.36
CA MET A 147 -7.53 -4.65 -14.24
C MET A 147 -8.73 -3.96 -13.60
N GLY A 148 -8.93 -4.15 -12.29
CA GLY A 148 -9.94 -3.44 -11.50
C GLY A 148 -9.74 -1.93 -11.54
N GLU A 149 -8.51 -1.47 -11.41
CA GLU A 149 -8.16 -0.06 -11.52
C GLU A 149 -8.43 0.48 -12.93
N PHE A 150 -8.10 -0.27 -13.98
CA PHE A 150 -8.37 0.13 -15.36
C PHE A 150 -9.87 0.21 -15.70
N ILE A 151 -10.72 -0.59 -15.06
CA ILE A 151 -12.18 -0.43 -15.17
C ILE A 151 -12.61 0.99 -14.80
N GLU A 152 -12.10 1.52 -13.70
CA GLU A 152 -12.44 2.86 -13.22
C GLU A 152 -11.72 3.96 -14.02
N GLN A 153 -10.43 3.74 -14.34
CA GLN A 153 -9.63 4.70 -15.11
C GLN A 153 -10.18 4.87 -16.53
N ARG A 154 -10.71 3.82 -17.14
CA ARG A 154 -11.31 3.85 -18.48
C ARG A 154 -12.35 4.96 -18.61
N ARG A 155 -13.24 5.11 -17.60
CA ARG A 155 -14.23 6.19 -17.57
C ARG A 155 -13.59 7.56 -17.59
N VAL A 156 -12.54 7.77 -16.79
CA VAL A 156 -11.81 9.04 -16.70
C VAL A 156 -11.13 9.36 -18.02
N LEU A 157 -10.44 8.38 -18.60
CA LEU A 157 -9.77 8.54 -19.90
C LEU A 157 -10.78 8.83 -21.02
N ALA A 158 -11.90 8.12 -21.06
CA ALA A 158 -12.94 8.36 -22.05
C ALA A 158 -13.49 9.79 -21.95
N GLN A 159 -13.74 10.30 -20.75
CA GLN A 159 -14.18 11.68 -20.54
C GLN A 159 -13.12 12.70 -20.96
N ASN A 160 -11.85 12.50 -20.58
CA ASN A 160 -10.76 13.42 -20.89
C ASN A 160 -10.50 13.54 -22.40
N TYR A 161 -10.58 12.44 -23.12
CA TYR A 161 -10.32 12.37 -24.56
C TYR A 161 -11.58 12.38 -25.43
N LYS A 162 -12.77 12.54 -24.84
CA LYS A 162 -14.09 12.58 -25.52
C LYS A 162 -14.35 11.34 -26.38
N LEU A 163 -14.00 10.17 -25.83
CA LEU A 163 -14.25 8.85 -26.40
C LEU A 163 -15.55 8.27 -25.82
N ASP A 164 -16.17 7.34 -26.55
CA ASP A 164 -17.09 6.41 -25.93
C ASP A 164 -16.31 5.42 -25.04
N GLU A 165 -16.80 5.16 -23.83
CA GLU A 165 -16.13 4.24 -22.90
C GLU A 165 -15.92 2.85 -23.49
N SER A 166 -16.83 2.40 -24.38
CA SER A 166 -16.76 1.11 -25.06
C SER A 166 -15.65 1.00 -26.10
N GLU A 167 -15.09 2.12 -26.56
CA GLU A 167 -13.95 2.13 -27.48
C GLU A 167 -12.65 1.67 -26.80
N ILE A 168 -12.52 1.94 -25.50
CA ILE A 168 -11.35 1.51 -24.72
C ILE A 168 -11.60 0.08 -24.24
N LYS A 169 -10.92 -0.87 -24.86
CA LYS A 169 -11.05 -2.30 -24.57
C LYS A 169 -10.08 -2.74 -23.47
N LEU A 170 -10.60 -3.46 -22.48
CA LEU A 170 -9.84 -4.05 -21.39
C LEU A 170 -9.84 -5.57 -21.57
N VAL A 171 -8.66 -6.17 -21.69
CA VAL A 171 -8.51 -7.62 -21.93
C VAL A 171 -7.63 -8.22 -20.85
N LEU A 172 -8.13 -9.21 -20.11
CA LEU A 172 -7.38 -9.98 -19.12
C LEU A 172 -7.09 -11.38 -19.67
N LEU A 173 -5.81 -11.68 -19.83
CA LEU A 173 -5.33 -12.94 -20.41
C LEU A 173 -4.84 -13.87 -19.31
N GLU A 174 -5.38 -15.09 -19.27
CA GLU A 174 -5.01 -16.10 -18.28
C GLU A 174 -4.77 -17.46 -18.96
N ALA A 175 -3.62 -18.07 -18.69
CA ALA A 175 -3.25 -19.37 -19.22
C ALA A 175 -4.03 -20.54 -18.59
N SER A 176 -4.56 -20.34 -17.40
CA SER A 176 -5.32 -21.33 -16.64
C SER A 176 -6.83 -21.26 -16.92
N PRO A 177 -7.60 -22.28 -16.53
CA PRO A 177 -9.05 -22.31 -16.77
C PRO A 177 -9.85 -21.38 -15.84
N SER A 178 -9.22 -20.65 -14.94
CA SER A 178 -9.88 -19.73 -14.01
C SER A 178 -8.95 -18.63 -13.52
N ILE A 179 -9.52 -17.52 -13.06
CA ILE A 179 -8.76 -16.43 -12.44
C ILE A 179 -8.46 -16.70 -10.97
N LEU A 180 -7.51 -15.95 -10.39
CA LEU A 180 -7.17 -15.98 -8.96
C LEU A 180 -6.94 -17.40 -8.44
N ASN A 181 -6.15 -18.20 -9.15
CA ASN A 181 -5.96 -19.63 -8.88
C ASN A 181 -5.37 -19.95 -7.50
N MET A 182 -4.74 -18.97 -6.86
CA MET A 182 -4.21 -19.12 -5.50
C MET A 182 -5.31 -19.09 -4.42
N LEU A 183 -6.52 -18.66 -4.75
CA LEU A 183 -7.65 -18.68 -3.81
C LEU A 183 -8.20 -20.10 -3.66
N LYS A 184 -8.21 -20.62 -2.43
CA LYS A 184 -8.82 -21.90 -2.12
C LYS A 184 -10.34 -21.86 -2.31
N ASP A 185 -10.97 -20.75 -1.89
CA ASP A 185 -12.39 -20.52 -2.09
C ASP A 185 -12.66 -19.95 -3.48
N ARG A 186 -13.16 -20.81 -4.37
CA ARG A 186 -13.49 -20.44 -5.75
C ARG A 186 -14.65 -19.47 -5.87
N HIS A 187 -15.56 -19.44 -4.88
CA HIS A 187 -16.69 -18.52 -4.87
C HIS A 187 -16.27 -17.05 -4.89
N LEU A 188 -15.17 -16.71 -4.19
CA LEU A 188 -14.60 -15.34 -4.23
C LEU A 188 -14.01 -15.01 -5.62
N ALA A 189 -13.34 -15.98 -6.25
CA ALA A 189 -12.83 -15.80 -7.61
C ALA A 189 -13.97 -15.63 -8.64
N ASP A 190 -15.06 -16.39 -8.49
CA ASP A 190 -16.25 -16.28 -9.35
C ASP A 190 -16.93 -14.91 -9.19
N LYS A 191 -16.98 -14.37 -7.97
CA LYS A 191 -17.47 -13.01 -7.72
C LYS A 191 -16.60 -11.95 -8.38
N ALA A 192 -15.27 -12.07 -8.29
CA ALA A 192 -14.34 -11.19 -8.98
C ALA A 192 -14.51 -11.27 -10.51
N PHE A 193 -14.58 -12.49 -11.05
CA PHE A 193 -14.83 -12.72 -12.47
C PHE A 193 -16.12 -12.04 -12.94
N LYS A 194 -17.23 -12.29 -12.24
CA LYS A 194 -18.53 -11.69 -12.55
C LYS A 194 -18.48 -10.17 -12.49
N TYR A 195 -17.81 -9.61 -11.48
CA TYR A 195 -17.68 -8.15 -11.35
C TYR A 195 -16.91 -7.57 -12.54
N MET A 196 -15.75 -8.12 -12.88
CA MET A 196 -14.93 -7.63 -14.02
C MET A 196 -15.68 -7.74 -15.34
N THR A 197 -16.30 -8.89 -15.63
CA THR A 197 -17.05 -9.10 -16.89
C THR A 197 -18.28 -8.20 -16.98
N SER A 198 -19.01 -7.98 -15.87
CA SER A 198 -20.15 -7.05 -15.85
C SER A 198 -19.73 -5.59 -16.04
N ASN A 199 -18.45 -5.26 -15.81
CA ASN A 199 -17.86 -3.97 -16.09
C ASN A 199 -17.07 -3.95 -17.41
N GLY A 200 -17.35 -4.87 -18.34
CA GLY A 200 -16.86 -4.84 -19.71
C GLY A 200 -15.40 -5.26 -19.90
N VAL A 201 -14.86 -6.08 -19.01
CA VAL A 201 -13.56 -6.72 -19.20
C VAL A 201 -13.73 -8.00 -20.01
N ASP A 202 -12.98 -8.15 -21.11
CA ASP A 202 -12.85 -9.39 -21.88
C ASP A 202 -11.83 -10.30 -21.16
N ILE A 203 -12.33 -11.30 -20.42
CA ILE A 203 -11.49 -12.26 -19.71
C ILE A 203 -11.32 -13.50 -20.57
N ARG A 204 -10.10 -13.75 -21.04
CA ARG A 204 -9.75 -14.90 -21.86
C ARG A 204 -8.99 -15.92 -21.02
N LEU A 205 -9.69 -16.98 -20.66
CA LEU A 205 -9.14 -18.14 -19.96
C LEU A 205 -8.53 -19.13 -20.95
N ASN A 206 -7.63 -20.01 -20.47
CA ASN A 206 -6.89 -20.97 -21.30
C ASN A 206 -6.14 -20.30 -22.47
N SER A 207 -5.79 -19.02 -22.33
CA SER A 207 -5.18 -18.18 -23.36
C SER A 207 -3.72 -17.96 -23.05
N ARG A 208 -2.91 -18.99 -23.34
CA ARG A 208 -1.46 -18.93 -23.13
C ARG A 208 -0.81 -18.04 -24.17
N VAL A 209 -0.14 -16.98 -23.70
CA VAL A 209 0.70 -16.12 -24.53
C VAL A 209 2.01 -16.83 -24.83
N THR A 210 2.36 -16.93 -26.11
CA THR A 210 3.59 -17.58 -26.60
C THR A 210 4.58 -16.61 -27.21
N GLY A 211 4.17 -15.38 -27.48
CA GLY A 211 5.03 -14.33 -27.99
C GLY A 211 4.35 -12.96 -27.94
N VAL A 212 5.17 -11.94 -28.06
CA VAL A 212 4.74 -10.54 -28.16
C VAL A 212 5.57 -9.87 -29.24
N ASN A 213 4.94 -9.08 -30.06
CA ASN A 213 5.63 -8.28 -31.06
C ASN A 213 5.09 -6.84 -31.05
N GLU A 214 5.58 -6.04 -31.98
CA GLU A 214 5.13 -4.64 -32.13
C GLU A 214 3.61 -4.51 -32.34
N ASP A 215 2.95 -5.50 -32.95
CA ASP A 215 1.52 -5.44 -33.26
C ASP A 215 0.62 -5.97 -32.14
N GLY A 216 1.17 -6.70 -31.18
CA GLY A 216 0.42 -7.20 -30.02
C GLY A 216 0.86 -8.57 -29.53
N VAL A 217 -0.11 -9.32 -29.04
CA VAL A 217 0.08 -10.62 -28.37
C VAL A 217 -0.16 -11.76 -29.35
N ILE A 218 0.66 -12.80 -29.27
CA ILE A 218 0.55 -14.04 -30.05
C ILE A 218 0.19 -15.18 -29.07
N PHE A 219 -0.83 -15.96 -29.43
CA PHE A 219 -1.30 -17.09 -28.64
C PHE A 219 -0.75 -18.42 -29.16
N ALA A 220 -0.96 -19.50 -28.39
CA ALA A 220 -0.49 -20.84 -28.74
C ALA A 220 -1.13 -21.44 -30.01
N ASP A 221 -2.28 -20.96 -30.40
CA ASP A 221 -3.00 -21.32 -31.64
C ASP A 221 -2.67 -20.39 -32.82
N GLU A 222 -1.60 -19.59 -32.69
CA GLU A 222 -1.13 -18.59 -33.67
C GLU A 222 -2.10 -17.41 -33.89
N SER A 223 -3.23 -17.36 -33.19
CA SER A 223 -4.08 -16.18 -33.19
C SER A 223 -3.39 -15.00 -32.53
N THR A 224 -3.85 -13.78 -32.85
CA THR A 224 -3.25 -12.55 -32.31
C THR A 224 -4.29 -11.65 -31.66
N LEU A 225 -3.84 -10.87 -30.66
CA LEU A 225 -4.60 -9.77 -30.08
C LEU A 225 -3.85 -8.47 -30.39
N PRO A 226 -4.36 -7.64 -31.30
CA PRO A 226 -3.74 -6.34 -31.59
C PRO A 226 -3.83 -5.42 -30.37
N THR A 227 -2.67 -4.98 -29.87
CA THR A 227 -2.55 -4.01 -28.78
C THR A 227 -1.18 -3.38 -28.76
N LYS A 228 -1.08 -2.12 -28.34
CA LYS A 228 0.18 -1.44 -28.02
C LYS A 228 0.41 -1.34 -26.52
N SER A 229 -0.51 -1.85 -25.70
CA SER A 229 -0.48 -1.75 -24.25
C SER A 229 -0.60 -3.13 -23.61
N LEU A 230 0.50 -3.88 -23.61
CA LEU A 230 0.59 -5.16 -22.91
C LEU A 230 1.27 -4.96 -21.57
N ILE A 231 0.59 -5.32 -20.46
CA ILE A 231 1.15 -5.31 -19.13
C ILE A 231 1.29 -6.75 -18.63
N TRP A 232 2.51 -7.14 -18.30
CA TRP A 232 2.84 -8.49 -17.84
C TRP A 232 2.88 -8.57 -16.33
N THR A 233 1.93 -9.27 -15.73
CA THR A 233 1.82 -9.48 -14.28
C THR A 233 1.91 -10.96 -13.91
N ALA A 234 2.23 -11.83 -14.87
CA ALA A 234 2.30 -13.27 -14.67
C ALA A 234 3.65 -13.69 -14.07
N GLY A 235 3.60 -14.31 -12.90
CA GLY A 235 4.75 -14.96 -12.28
C GLY A 235 5.78 -14.04 -11.64
N VAL A 236 6.49 -14.63 -10.67
CA VAL A 236 7.57 -13.98 -9.92
C VAL A 236 8.75 -14.96 -9.85
N LYS A 237 9.96 -14.45 -10.00
CA LYS A 237 11.21 -15.18 -9.82
C LYS A 237 12.19 -14.38 -8.98
N ALA A 238 13.22 -15.02 -8.48
CA ALA A 238 14.32 -14.31 -7.82
C ALA A 238 15.04 -13.37 -8.78
N LYS A 239 15.75 -12.41 -8.24
CA LYS A 239 16.66 -11.55 -9.02
C LYS A 239 17.71 -12.42 -9.70
N SER A 240 17.91 -12.24 -11.00
CA SER A 240 18.81 -13.08 -11.79
C SER A 240 20.29 -12.99 -11.39
N PHE A 241 20.71 -11.84 -10.84
CA PHE A 241 22.10 -11.60 -10.44
C PHE A 241 22.56 -12.42 -9.22
N ILE A 242 21.63 -13.10 -8.50
CA ILE A 242 22.01 -13.93 -7.35
C ILE A 242 22.39 -15.36 -7.73
N SER A 243 22.21 -15.77 -8.99
CA SER A 243 22.38 -17.16 -9.44
C SER A 243 23.75 -17.76 -9.12
N ASP A 244 24.79 -16.92 -9.08
CA ASP A 244 26.18 -17.33 -8.91
C ASP A 244 26.70 -17.11 -7.47
N TRP A 245 25.81 -16.87 -6.51
CA TRP A 245 26.21 -16.61 -5.13
C TRP A 245 26.49 -17.87 -4.31
N GLY A 246 26.37 -19.07 -4.94
CA GLY A 246 26.73 -20.37 -4.34
C GLY A 246 25.77 -20.75 -3.20
N PHE A 247 24.48 -20.47 -3.36
CA PHE A 247 23.42 -20.99 -2.52
C PHE A 247 22.71 -22.15 -3.23
N LYS A 248 21.97 -22.93 -2.49
CA LYS A 248 21.03 -23.87 -3.06
C LYS A 248 19.77 -23.12 -3.52
N TYR A 249 19.39 -23.33 -4.77
CA TYR A 249 18.27 -22.64 -5.38
C TYR A 249 17.10 -23.59 -5.62
N GLY A 250 15.92 -23.16 -5.22
CA GLY A 250 14.65 -23.82 -5.47
C GLY A 250 13.89 -23.23 -6.64
N ARG A 251 12.57 -23.40 -6.62
CA ARG A 251 11.68 -22.92 -7.68
C ARG A 251 11.84 -21.42 -7.93
N GLY A 252 11.99 -21.05 -9.19
CA GLY A 252 12.12 -19.65 -9.62
C GLY A 252 13.47 -19.02 -9.26
N GLY A 253 14.53 -19.81 -9.04
CA GLY A 253 15.87 -19.33 -8.70
C GLY A 253 15.98 -18.71 -7.31
N ARG A 254 15.01 -19.00 -6.43
CA ARG A 254 14.98 -18.49 -5.04
C ARG A 254 15.87 -19.33 -4.14
N ILE A 255 16.48 -18.68 -3.14
CA ILE A 255 17.38 -19.35 -2.19
C ILE A 255 16.57 -20.26 -1.28
N GLU A 256 16.94 -21.55 -1.19
CA GLU A 256 16.37 -22.46 -0.22
C GLU A 256 16.85 -22.13 1.20
N ALA A 257 15.99 -22.36 2.19
CA ALA A 257 16.32 -22.19 3.60
C ALA A 257 15.89 -23.39 4.43
N ASP A 258 16.45 -23.49 5.62
CA ASP A 258 16.01 -24.44 6.65
C ASP A 258 14.82 -23.89 7.46
N ASP A 259 14.32 -24.67 8.43
CA ASP A 259 13.17 -24.31 9.28
C ASP A 259 13.38 -23.02 10.10
N TYR A 260 14.62 -22.60 10.26
CA TYR A 260 15.04 -21.40 10.98
C TYR A 260 15.30 -20.20 10.07
N MET A 261 15.01 -20.31 8.77
CA MET A 261 15.27 -19.34 7.71
C MET A 261 16.77 -19.09 7.45
N ARG A 262 17.65 -20.02 7.80
CA ARG A 262 19.05 -19.97 7.40
C ARG A 262 19.18 -20.40 5.94
N ALA A 263 19.96 -19.67 5.17
CA ALA A 263 20.20 -19.99 3.76
C ALA A 263 20.88 -21.36 3.60
N LYS A 264 20.40 -22.18 2.69
CA LYS A 264 21.10 -23.40 2.30
C LYS A 264 22.17 -23.10 1.27
N LEU A 265 23.36 -23.63 1.52
CA LEU A 265 24.49 -23.57 0.60
C LEU A 265 24.33 -24.64 -0.50
N ASP A 266 25.14 -24.55 -1.56
CA ASP A 266 25.14 -25.49 -2.67
C ASP A 266 25.48 -26.95 -2.27
N ASN A 267 26.16 -27.16 -1.13
CA ASN A 267 26.41 -28.45 -0.50
C ASN A 267 25.29 -28.97 0.42
N ASP A 268 24.12 -28.34 0.41
CA ASP A 268 22.95 -28.61 1.28
C ASP A 268 23.10 -28.23 2.77
N GLU A 269 24.25 -27.72 3.19
CA GLU A 269 24.43 -27.26 4.57
C GLU A 269 23.73 -25.92 4.80
N SER A 270 23.21 -25.72 6.00
CA SER A 270 22.65 -24.42 6.41
C SER A 270 23.79 -23.46 6.79
N ALA A 271 23.76 -22.26 6.24
CA ALA A 271 24.67 -21.19 6.64
C ALA A 271 24.45 -20.84 8.12
N THR A 272 25.53 -20.59 8.85
CA THR A 272 25.45 -20.25 10.29
C THR A 272 25.21 -18.75 10.54
N ASP A 273 25.36 -17.93 9.51
CA ASP A 273 25.39 -16.46 9.62
C ASP A 273 24.56 -15.73 8.55
N ILE A 274 23.92 -16.47 7.63
CA ILE A 274 23.10 -15.89 6.56
C ILE A 274 21.68 -16.43 6.63
N TYR A 275 20.73 -15.52 6.73
CA TYR A 275 19.29 -15.77 6.75
C TYR A 275 18.63 -15.24 5.49
N VAL A 276 17.47 -15.78 5.12
CA VAL A 276 16.73 -15.39 3.92
C VAL A 276 15.29 -15.05 4.27
N ALA A 277 14.75 -13.96 3.68
CA ALA A 277 13.38 -13.56 3.86
C ALA A 277 12.80 -12.93 2.57
N GLY A 278 11.47 -12.80 2.52
CA GLY A 278 10.76 -12.18 1.39
C GLY A 278 10.77 -13.05 0.13
N ASP A 279 10.59 -12.42 -1.02
CA ASP A 279 10.45 -13.11 -2.31
C ASP A 279 11.73 -13.81 -2.81
N THR A 280 12.84 -13.53 -2.16
CA THR A 280 14.12 -14.26 -2.38
C THR A 280 14.08 -15.68 -1.83
N LEU A 281 13.19 -15.96 -0.85
CA LEU A 281 13.10 -17.22 -0.12
C LEU A 281 12.35 -18.30 -0.90
N SER A 282 12.89 -19.52 -0.92
CA SER A 282 12.20 -20.76 -1.29
C SER A 282 12.13 -21.68 -0.07
N TYR A 283 10.97 -21.78 0.55
CA TYR A 283 10.76 -22.67 1.70
C TYR A 283 9.37 -23.30 1.65
N VAL A 284 9.27 -24.54 2.03
CA VAL A 284 8.02 -25.30 2.14
C VAL A 284 7.85 -25.74 3.59
N ASP A 285 6.91 -25.14 4.28
CA ASP A 285 6.55 -25.49 5.65
C ASP A 285 5.65 -26.73 5.67
N GLU A 286 5.88 -27.63 6.61
CA GLU A 286 5.11 -28.88 6.72
C GLU A 286 3.62 -28.64 6.99
N LYS A 287 3.26 -27.59 7.74
CA LYS A 287 1.87 -27.28 8.12
C LYS A 287 1.16 -26.38 7.12
N THR A 288 1.84 -25.38 6.62
CA THR A 288 1.23 -24.31 5.79
C THR A 288 1.51 -24.46 4.31
N GLY A 289 2.47 -25.33 3.94
CA GLY A 289 2.90 -25.52 2.56
C GLY A 289 3.93 -24.47 2.10
N PRO A 290 4.07 -24.25 0.80
CA PRO A 290 5.02 -23.28 0.26
C PRO A 290 4.74 -21.87 0.78
N VAL A 291 5.77 -21.18 1.26
CA VAL A 291 5.66 -19.77 1.66
C VAL A 291 5.24 -18.93 0.45
N PRO A 292 4.09 -18.26 0.53
CA PRO A 292 3.57 -17.47 -0.58
C PRO A 292 4.40 -16.20 -0.77
N GLN A 293 4.53 -15.76 -2.02
CA GLN A 293 5.14 -14.47 -2.37
C GLN A 293 4.10 -13.35 -2.15
N THR A 294 3.82 -13.09 -0.90
CA THR A 294 2.87 -12.08 -0.40
C THR A 294 3.49 -11.35 0.79
N VAL A 295 2.89 -10.23 1.19
CA VAL A 295 3.33 -9.46 2.38
C VAL A 295 3.39 -10.36 3.61
N GLU A 296 2.35 -11.13 3.91
CA GLU A 296 2.32 -12.03 5.09
C GLU A 296 3.39 -13.13 5.04
N GLY A 297 3.69 -13.64 3.83
CA GLY A 297 4.79 -14.58 3.63
C GLY A 297 6.15 -13.95 3.93
N ALA A 298 6.37 -12.76 3.39
CA ALA A 298 7.60 -11.99 3.62
C ALA A 298 7.78 -11.61 5.10
N GLU A 299 6.73 -11.10 5.75
CA GLU A 299 6.75 -10.75 7.17
C GLU A 299 7.00 -11.96 8.08
N SER A 300 6.37 -13.10 7.79
CA SER A 300 6.56 -14.32 8.58
C SER A 300 7.99 -14.84 8.46
N ALA A 301 8.55 -14.82 7.25
CA ALA A 301 9.95 -15.20 7.01
C ALA A 301 10.92 -14.22 7.68
N ALA A 302 10.69 -12.91 7.56
CA ALA A 302 11.51 -11.88 8.18
C ALA A 302 11.47 -11.95 9.71
N ARG A 303 10.30 -12.22 10.28
CA ARG A 303 10.13 -12.44 11.73
C ARG A 303 10.92 -13.65 12.20
N THR A 304 10.85 -14.76 11.45
CA THR A 304 11.59 -15.97 11.79
C THR A 304 13.09 -15.77 11.65
N ALA A 305 13.55 -15.17 10.55
CA ALA A 305 14.96 -14.86 10.32
C ALA A 305 15.53 -13.95 11.42
N SER A 306 14.84 -12.85 11.72
CA SER A 306 15.30 -11.91 12.77
C SER A 306 15.28 -12.50 14.17
N HIS A 307 14.25 -13.31 14.49
CA HIS A 307 14.16 -14.01 15.77
C HIS A 307 15.35 -14.97 15.96
N ASN A 308 15.68 -15.75 14.95
CA ASN A 308 16.77 -16.74 15.01
C ASN A 308 18.14 -16.08 14.95
N LEU A 309 18.29 -14.98 14.22
CA LEU A 309 19.50 -14.17 14.28
C LEU A 309 19.74 -13.64 15.71
N LEU A 310 18.72 -13.16 16.38
CA LEU A 310 18.83 -12.72 17.79
C LEU A 310 19.13 -13.88 18.73
N ALA A 311 18.55 -15.07 18.52
CA ALA A 311 18.86 -16.27 19.28
C ALA A 311 20.35 -16.67 19.13
N ASP A 312 20.89 -16.61 17.92
CA ASP A 312 22.32 -16.86 17.65
C ASP A 312 23.24 -15.84 18.34
N LEU A 313 22.75 -14.63 18.59
CA LEU A 313 23.44 -13.59 19.37
C LEU A 313 23.27 -13.74 20.89
N GLY A 314 22.55 -14.77 21.34
CA GLY A 314 22.31 -15.06 22.76
C GLY A 314 21.03 -14.42 23.35
N PHE A 315 20.13 -13.92 22.51
CA PHE A 315 18.85 -13.35 22.94
C PHE A 315 17.67 -14.31 22.68
N GLY A 316 17.43 -15.19 23.61
CA GLY A 316 16.32 -16.14 23.56
C GLY A 316 16.68 -17.50 22.93
N GLN A 317 15.69 -18.27 22.57
CA GLN A 317 15.82 -19.60 21.95
C GLN A 317 15.38 -19.55 20.49
N ALA A 318 16.02 -20.34 19.64
CA ALA A 318 15.64 -20.48 18.24
C ALA A 318 14.22 -21.06 18.12
N LYS A 319 13.48 -20.60 17.11
CA LYS A 319 12.14 -21.06 16.76
C LYS A 319 12.02 -21.34 15.27
N THR A 320 11.27 -22.38 14.95
CA THR A 320 10.99 -22.74 13.55
C THR A 320 9.98 -21.78 12.92
N PHE A 321 9.95 -21.77 11.59
CA PHE A 321 8.95 -21.01 10.84
C PHE A 321 7.52 -21.41 11.23
N SER A 322 7.25 -22.72 11.37
CA SER A 322 5.95 -23.26 11.80
C SER A 322 5.47 -22.74 13.16
N GLU A 323 6.38 -22.35 14.06
CA GLU A 323 6.04 -21.78 15.37
C GLU A 323 5.71 -20.28 15.30
N LEU A 324 6.27 -19.56 14.31
CA LEU A 324 6.17 -18.10 14.22
C LEU A 324 5.24 -17.61 13.11
N VAL A 325 4.91 -18.48 12.13
CA VAL A 325 4.07 -18.11 10.99
C VAL A 325 2.66 -17.74 11.43
N LYS A 326 2.15 -16.64 10.87
CA LYS A 326 0.77 -16.20 11.04
C LYS A 326 0.25 -15.69 9.71
N TYR A 327 -0.80 -16.32 9.22
CA TYR A 327 -1.55 -15.86 8.05
C TYR A 327 -2.95 -15.46 8.49
N HIS A 328 -3.35 -14.25 8.19
CA HIS A 328 -4.65 -13.67 8.55
C HIS A 328 -5.64 -13.73 7.40
N GLY A 329 -5.12 -13.80 6.16
CA GLY A 329 -5.93 -13.89 4.95
C GLY A 329 -5.46 -12.96 3.85
N PHE A 330 -6.40 -12.55 3.00
CA PHE A 330 -6.11 -11.68 1.86
C PHE A 330 -7.30 -10.75 1.59
N ALA A 331 -7.02 -9.63 0.92
CA ALA A 331 -8.00 -8.76 0.31
C ALA A 331 -7.47 -8.38 -1.08
N VAL A 332 -8.26 -8.64 -2.13
CA VAL A 332 -7.92 -8.33 -3.53
C VAL A 332 -8.90 -7.29 -4.03
N SER A 333 -8.43 -6.09 -4.28
CA SER A 333 -9.24 -4.98 -4.78
C SER A 333 -9.45 -5.09 -6.29
N ILE A 334 -10.70 -5.00 -6.73
CA ILE A 334 -11.04 -4.90 -8.14
C ILE A 334 -11.51 -3.45 -8.39
N GLY A 335 -10.54 -2.53 -8.37
CA GLY A 335 -10.78 -1.09 -8.28
C GLY A 335 -11.13 -0.63 -6.86
N SER A 336 -11.46 0.65 -6.71
CA SER A 336 -11.69 1.26 -5.40
C SER A 336 -12.99 0.85 -4.71
N HIS A 337 -13.99 0.40 -5.51
CA HIS A 337 -15.35 0.16 -5.00
C HIS A 337 -15.67 -1.29 -4.68
N TYR A 338 -14.88 -2.23 -5.17
CA TYR A 338 -15.15 -3.65 -5.03
C TYR A 338 -13.90 -4.43 -4.67
N THR A 339 -14.00 -5.24 -3.64
CA THR A 339 -12.92 -6.09 -3.14
C THR A 339 -13.47 -7.47 -2.84
N VAL A 340 -12.68 -8.52 -3.05
CA VAL A 340 -12.94 -9.86 -2.54
C VAL A 340 -11.94 -10.15 -1.44
N ALA A 341 -12.41 -10.60 -0.28
CA ALA A 341 -11.56 -10.79 0.88
C ALA A 341 -11.90 -12.07 1.63
N SER A 342 -10.87 -12.69 2.18
CA SER A 342 -10.96 -13.76 3.16
C SER A 342 -10.07 -13.40 4.33
N LEU A 343 -10.67 -13.00 5.45
CA LEU A 343 -9.95 -12.55 6.64
C LEU A 343 -10.42 -13.34 7.86
N MET A 344 -9.48 -13.91 8.60
CA MET A 344 -9.75 -14.70 9.80
C MET A 344 -10.82 -15.81 9.58
N GLY A 345 -10.84 -16.40 8.37
CA GLY A 345 -11.81 -17.44 7.99
C GLY A 345 -13.18 -16.93 7.52
N LEU A 346 -13.41 -15.62 7.48
CA LEU A 346 -14.63 -15.01 6.96
C LEU A 346 -14.43 -14.57 5.52
N ASN A 347 -15.32 -15.04 4.62
CA ASN A 347 -15.30 -14.72 3.20
C ASN A 347 -16.38 -13.68 2.89
N PHE A 348 -15.99 -12.54 2.35
CA PHE A 348 -16.91 -11.46 2.00
C PHE A 348 -16.40 -10.64 0.80
N SER A 349 -17.27 -9.80 0.24
CA SER A 349 -16.94 -9.02 -0.95
C SER A 349 -17.72 -7.70 -1.01
N GLY A 350 -17.31 -6.79 -1.88
CA GLY A 350 -17.95 -5.50 -2.09
C GLY A 350 -17.45 -4.42 -1.13
N PHE A 351 -18.31 -3.46 -0.81
CA PHE A 351 -17.97 -2.26 -0.03
C PHE A 351 -17.26 -2.55 1.31
N PHE A 352 -17.80 -3.48 2.11
CA PHE A 352 -17.17 -3.82 3.41
C PHE A 352 -15.81 -4.48 3.25
N ALA A 353 -15.60 -5.24 2.17
CA ALA A 353 -14.28 -5.79 1.86
C ALA A 353 -13.29 -4.68 1.44
N SER A 354 -13.76 -3.65 0.72
CA SER A 354 -12.93 -2.48 0.40
C SER A 354 -12.53 -1.71 1.67
N LEU A 355 -13.46 -1.50 2.59
CA LEU A 355 -13.12 -0.89 3.89
C LEU A 355 -12.12 -1.75 4.69
N ALA A 356 -12.28 -3.07 4.67
CA ALA A 356 -11.36 -3.98 5.34
C ALA A 356 -9.95 -3.92 4.74
N LYS A 357 -9.81 -3.81 3.39
CA LYS A 357 -8.52 -3.56 2.72
C LYS A 357 -7.84 -2.32 3.27
N HIS A 358 -8.56 -1.20 3.36
CA HIS A 358 -8.01 0.04 3.94
C HIS A 358 -7.64 -0.13 5.42
N GLY A 359 -8.41 -0.93 6.18
CA GLY A 359 -8.07 -1.29 7.56
C GLY A 359 -6.75 -2.07 7.66
N ILE A 360 -6.50 -3.02 6.73
CA ILE A 360 -5.24 -3.76 6.65
C ILE A 360 -4.07 -2.82 6.36
N ASN A 361 -4.23 -1.89 5.42
CA ASN A 361 -3.19 -0.93 5.06
C ASN A 361 -2.87 0.01 6.24
N LEU A 362 -3.89 0.53 6.92
CA LEU A 362 -3.70 1.35 8.12
C LEU A 362 -3.00 0.57 9.24
N PHE A 363 -3.35 -0.70 9.42
CA PHE A 363 -2.68 -1.58 10.37
C PHE A 363 -1.19 -1.76 10.01
N PHE A 364 -0.87 -1.98 8.73
CA PHE A 364 0.51 -2.05 8.26
C PHE A 364 1.28 -0.76 8.59
N TYR A 365 0.75 0.42 8.22
CA TYR A 365 1.39 1.71 8.54
C TYR A 365 1.54 1.95 10.06
N SER A 366 0.65 1.42 10.87
CA SER A 366 0.79 1.46 12.33
C SER A 366 1.95 0.61 12.85
N GLN A 367 2.23 -0.52 12.20
CA GLN A 367 3.36 -1.39 12.55
C GLN A 367 4.71 -0.74 12.25
N ILE A 368 4.82 -0.02 11.14
CA ILE A 368 6.02 0.78 10.82
C ILE A 368 6.10 2.09 11.60
N ARG A 369 5.12 2.35 12.49
CA ARG A 369 5.05 3.50 13.40
C ARG A 369 5.10 4.87 12.71
N SER A 370 4.66 4.96 11.48
CA SER A 370 4.60 6.20 10.71
C SER A 370 3.22 6.84 10.81
N MET A 371 3.04 7.77 11.74
CA MET A 371 1.81 8.59 11.80
C MET A 371 1.68 9.48 10.57
N TYR A 372 2.79 9.86 9.95
CA TYR A 372 2.81 10.58 8.70
C TYR A 372 2.15 9.79 7.58
N SER A 373 2.56 8.53 7.38
CA SER A 373 1.98 7.67 6.34
C SER A 373 0.52 7.34 6.61
N ILE A 374 0.13 7.10 7.88
CA ILE A 374 -1.28 6.92 8.25
C ILE A 374 -2.11 8.15 7.83
N PHE A 375 -1.64 9.36 8.17
CA PHE A 375 -2.34 10.59 7.81
C PHE A 375 -2.43 10.78 6.30
N HIS A 376 -1.32 10.61 5.57
CA HIS A 376 -1.30 10.74 4.12
C HIS A 376 -2.19 9.69 3.45
N TYR A 377 -2.11 8.44 3.89
CA TYR A 377 -2.98 7.37 3.41
C TYR A 377 -4.46 7.76 3.54
N MET A 378 -4.88 8.18 4.74
CA MET A 378 -6.25 8.62 4.97
C MET A 378 -6.65 9.81 4.10
N MET A 379 -5.75 10.79 3.95
CA MET A 379 -6.05 11.99 3.16
C MET A 379 -6.18 11.66 1.68
N ASP A 380 -5.27 10.87 1.12
CA ASP A 380 -5.23 10.60 -0.31
C ASP A 380 -6.34 9.62 -0.72
N GLU A 381 -6.60 8.58 0.11
CA GLU A 381 -7.61 7.57 -0.17
C GLU A 381 -9.06 8.06 0.03
N PHE A 382 -9.30 8.96 1.00
CA PHE A 382 -10.67 9.31 1.37
C PHE A 382 -11.02 10.77 1.18
N PHE A 383 -10.09 11.70 1.39
CA PHE A 383 -10.38 13.12 1.44
C PHE A 383 -9.91 13.93 0.22
N ARG A 384 -8.86 13.48 -0.49
CA ARG A 384 -8.30 14.16 -1.66
C ARG A 384 -8.52 13.39 -2.96
N THR A 385 -9.41 12.42 -2.96
CA THR A 385 -9.65 11.58 -4.13
C THR A 385 -10.25 12.38 -5.28
N GLU A 386 -9.60 12.34 -6.42
CA GLU A 386 -10.12 12.87 -7.67
C GLU A 386 -10.98 11.82 -8.40
N ASN A 387 -11.87 12.28 -9.27
CA ASN A 387 -12.71 11.46 -10.15
C ASN A 387 -13.59 10.40 -9.44
N GLY A 388 -13.77 10.50 -8.12
CA GLY A 388 -14.62 9.59 -7.35
C GLY A 388 -14.07 8.17 -7.16
N ARG A 389 -12.79 7.97 -7.37
CA ARG A 389 -12.14 6.65 -7.30
C ARG A 389 -11.77 6.25 -5.87
N ASN A 390 -12.77 6.08 -5.01
CA ASN A 390 -12.63 5.54 -3.66
C ASN A 390 -13.91 4.83 -3.21
N PRO A 391 -13.93 4.07 -2.10
CA PRO A 391 -15.13 3.37 -1.63
C PRO A 391 -16.36 4.25 -1.43
N PHE A 392 -16.17 5.53 -1.16
CA PHE A 392 -17.22 6.53 -0.98
C PHE A 392 -17.56 7.30 -2.27
N GLN A 393 -17.05 6.85 -3.42
CA GLN A 393 -17.26 7.47 -4.74
C GLN A 393 -16.93 8.96 -4.78
N GLY A 394 -15.87 9.35 -4.06
CA GLY A 394 -15.41 10.73 -3.96
C GLY A 394 -16.40 11.67 -3.23
N THR A 395 -17.42 11.13 -2.58
CA THR A 395 -18.42 11.97 -1.87
C THR A 395 -17.77 12.81 -0.80
N ILE A 396 -16.86 12.22 -0.01
CA ILE A 396 -16.12 12.93 1.04
C ILE A 396 -15.24 14.01 0.43
N SER A 397 -14.51 13.72 -0.65
CA SER A 397 -13.63 14.68 -1.34
C SER A 397 -14.42 15.88 -1.91
N ARG A 398 -15.56 15.61 -2.53
CA ARG A 398 -16.41 16.67 -3.11
C ARG A 398 -17.03 17.59 -2.06
N LEU A 399 -17.37 17.03 -0.90
CA LEU A 399 -17.95 17.77 0.22
C LEU A 399 -16.87 18.31 1.18
N GLY A 400 -15.60 17.88 1.02
CA GLY A 400 -14.49 18.15 1.92
C GLY A 400 -13.85 19.54 1.78
N ASN A 401 -14.58 20.57 1.33
CA ASN A 401 -14.06 21.93 1.41
C ASN A 401 -13.89 22.33 2.88
N VAL A 402 -12.67 22.75 3.25
CA VAL A 402 -12.32 23.19 4.62
C VAL A 402 -13.27 24.26 5.15
N LEU A 403 -13.79 25.11 4.28
CA LEU A 403 -14.66 26.23 4.67
C LEU A 403 -16.04 25.80 5.16
N TRP A 404 -16.61 24.69 4.68
CA TRP A 404 -17.94 24.25 5.13
C TRP A 404 -17.95 23.79 6.60
N SER A 405 -16.83 23.26 7.10
CA SER A 405 -16.69 22.82 8.48
C SER A 405 -16.32 23.95 9.46
N THR A 406 -15.98 25.15 8.94
CA THR A 406 -15.69 26.32 9.79
C THR A 406 -16.85 26.70 10.72
N PRO A 407 -18.12 26.76 10.27
CA PRO A 407 -19.25 27.00 11.18
C PRO A 407 -19.39 25.95 12.28
N LEU A 408 -19.17 24.66 11.95
CA LEU A 408 -19.17 23.58 12.94
C LEU A 408 -18.04 23.73 13.96
N ARG A 409 -16.87 24.17 13.51
CA ARG A 409 -15.73 24.44 14.41
C ARG A 409 -16.05 25.56 15.39
N LEU A 410 -16.59 26.66 14.90
CA LEU A 410 -16.98 27.77 15.76
C LEU A 410 -18.05 27.35 16.76
N PHE A 411 -19.08 26.64 16.29
CA PHE A 411 -20.14 26.10 17.16
C PHE A 411 -19.54 25.17 18.23
N LEU A 412 -18.71 24.20 17.84
CA LEU A 412 -18.14 23.22 18.77
C LEU A 412 -17.22 23.88 19.80
N GLY A 413 -16.44 24.89 19.38
CA GLY A 413 -15.59 25.66 20.29
C GLY A 413 -16.41 26.42 21.33
N ILE A 414 -17.47 27.11 20.91
CA ILE A 414 -18.42 27.81 21.82
C ILE A 414 -19.12 26.80 22.73
N PHE A 415 -19.58 25.67 22.20
CA PHE A 415 -20.25 24.62 22.98
C PHE A 415 -19.39 24.15 24.15
N TRP A 416 -18.12 23.78 23.92
CA TRP A 416 -17.23 23.29 24.98
C TRP A 416 -16.93 24.38 26.05
N ILE A 417 -16.80 25.64 25.65
CA ILE A 417 -16.61 26.74 26.61
C ILE A 417 -17.88 26.92 27.47
N LEU A 418 -19.06 26.91 26.86
CA LEU A 418 -20.32 27.05 27.59
C LEU A 418 -20.60 25.84 28.48
N ALA A 419 -20.27 24.62 28.03
CA ALA A 419 -20.36 23.41 28.84
C ALA A 419 -19.52 23.53 30.13
N ALA A 420 -18.27 23.95 29.98
CA ALA A 420 -17.33 24.09 31.11
C ALA A 420 -17.74 25.13 32.16
N VAL A 421 -18.42 26.22 31.75
CA VAL A 421 -18.87 27.28 32.65
C VAL A 421 -20.32 27.09 33.13
N GLY A 422 -20.96 25.98 32.80
CA GLY A 422 -22.34 25.72 33.20
C GLY A 422 -23.39 26.56 32.46
N GLY A 423 -23.03 27.18 31.33
CA GLY A 423 -23.88 28.09 30.58
C GLY A 423 -24.98 27.45 29.74
N LEU A 424 -25.04 26.11 29.67
CA LEU A 424 -25.97 25.34 28.84
C LEU A 424 -27.17 24.76 29.62
N GLY A 425 -27.32 25.11 30.89
CA GLY A 425 -28.42 24.63 31.74
C GLY A 425 -28.39 23.09 31.89
N ASP A 426 -29.55 22.43 31.62
CA ASP A 426 -29.64 20.96 31.76
C ASP A 426 -28.71 20.17 30.85
N LEU A 427 -28.25 20.74 29.74
CA LEU A 427 -27.28 20.13 28.85
C LEU A 427 -25.90 19.98 29.50
N THR A 428 -25.55 20.81 30.51
CA THR A 428 -24.30 20.70 31.25
C THR A 428 -24.23 19.45 32.12
N MET A 429 -25.40 18.90 32.53
CA MET A 429 -25.46 17.63 33.27
C MET A 429 -24.94 16.44 32.48
N LEU A 430 -24.86 16.56 31.14
CA LEU A 430 -24.34 15.54 30.25
C LEU A 430 -22.80 15.51 30.22
N PHE A 431 -22.13 16.57 30.72
CA PHE A 431 -20.69 16.75 30.69
C PHE A 431 -20.15 17.02 32.11
N TRP A 432 -18.86 16.92 32.27
CA TRP A 432 -18.23 17.07 33.60
C TRP A 432 -18.15 18.55 34.00
N GLN A 433 -18.67 18.89 35.18
CA GLN A 433 -18.82 20.30 35.59
C GLN A 433 -17.75 20.80 36.57
N HIS A 434 -16.82 19.98 37.05
CA HIS A 434 -15.90 20.39 38.13
C HIS A 434 -14.44 19.98 37.92
N GLY A 435 -13.56 20.87 38.35
CA GLY A 435 -12.11 20.59 38.46
C GLY A 435 -11.37 20.45 37.13
N LEU A 436 -10.56 19.41 37.00
CA LEU A 436 -9.68 19.19 35.85
C LEU A 436 -10.49 19.02 34.53
N ALA A 437 -11.66 18.42 34.60
CA ALA A 437 -12.50 18.21 33.42
C ALA A 437 -12.95 19.54 32.79
N SER A 438 -13.45 20.49 33.58
CA SER A 438 -13.84 21.82 33.07
C SER A 438 -12.65 22.58 32.48
N PHE A 439 -11.47 22.42 33.05
CA PHE A 439 -10.26 23.01 32.47
C PHE A 439 -9.96 22.42 31.09
N ILE A 440 -10.03 21.08 30.92
CA ILE A 440 -9.82 20.41 29.63
C ILE A 440 -10.87 20.85 28.62
N GLU A 441 -12.13 20.98 29.02
CA GLU A 441 -13.23 21.47 28.19
C GLU A 441 -12.99 22.91 27.70
N ILE A 442 -12.55 23.81 28.59
CA ILE A 442 -12.21 25.20 28.22
C ILE A 442 -11.04 25.22 27.21
N VAL A 443 -9.97 24.49 27.48
CA VAL A 443 -8.80 24.44 26.59
C VAL A 443 -9.19 23.86 25.24
N THR A 444 -9.98 22.79 25.23
CA THR A 444 -10.50 22.16 24.01
C THR A 444 -11.37 23.14 23.23
N GLY A 445 -12.33 23.78 23.90
CA GLY A 445 -13.24 24.75 23.29
C GLY A 445 -12.51 25.98 22.75
N ALA A 446 -11.62 26.57 23.52
CA ALA A 446 -10.84 27.74 23.07
C ALA A 446 -9.90 27.41 21.90
N GLY A 447 -9.21 26.28 21.95
CA GLY A 447 -8.33 25.87 20.87
C GLY A 447 -9.10 25.56 19.57
N ILE A 448 -10.23 24.85 19.66
CA ILE A 448 -11.11 24.58 18.51
C ILE A 448 -11.68 25.90 17.95
N LEU A 449 -12.15 26.82 18.81
CA LEU A 449 -12.70 28.11 18.40
C LEU A 449 -11.69 28.94 17.63
N LEU A 450 -10.47 29.04 18.16
CA LEU A 450 -9.36 29.77 17.52
C LEU A 450 -8.77 29.03 16.31
N GLY A 451 -9.17 27.79 16.08
CA GLY A 451 -8.58 26.94 15.05
C GLY A 451 -7.10 26.63 15.32
N LEU A 452 -6.77 26.43 16.59
CA LEU A 452 -5.42 26.09 17.08
C LEU A 452 -5.40 24.63 17.52
N PHE A 453 -4.50 23.84 16.94
CA PHE A 453 -4.45 22.39 17.19
C PHE A 453 -5.81 21.69 16.97
N THR A 454 -6.53 22.11 15.97
CA THR A 454 -7.92 21.67 15.73
C THR A 454 -8.03 20.16 15.65
N TRP A 455 -7.11 19.49 14.97
CA TRP A 455 -7.13 18.03 14.82
C TRP A 455 -6.98 17.29 16.17
N PRO A 456 -5.90 17.51 16.97
CA PRO A 456 -5.76 16.83 18.27
C PRO A 456 -6.87 17.22 19.26
N LEU A 457 -7.34 18.47 19.24
CA LEU A 457 -8.42 18.90 20.13
C LEU A 457 -9.79 18.33 19.70
N ALA A 458 -9.99 18.07 18.41
CA ALA A 458 -11.16 17.30 17.95
C ALA A 458 -11.12 15.86 18.49
N VAL A 459 -9.97 15.22 18.55
CA VAL A 459 -9.81 13.90 19.21
C VAL A 459 -10.11 13.99 20.70
N VAL A 460 -9.63 15.02 21.40
CA VAL A 460 -9.99 15.25 22.81
C VAL A 460 -11.49 15.43 22.97
N SER A 461 -12.14 16.21 22.11
CA SER A 461 -13.60 16.39 22.08
C SER A 461 -14.35 15.07 21.92
N ILE A 462 -13.88 14.18 21.04
CA ILE A 462 -14.43 12.83 20.86
C ILE A 462 -14.31 12.02 22.16
N ILE A 463 -13.13 12.02 22.78
CA ILE A 463 -12.89 11.28 24.02
C ILE A 463 -13.78 11.80 25.14
N LEU A 464 -13.87 13.12 25.32
CA LEU A 464 -14.75 13.74 26.32
C LEU A 464 -16.21 13.35 26.09
N THR A 465 -16.68 13.38 24.84
CA THR A 465 -18.06 13.01 24.48
C THR A 465 -18.33 11.53 24.76
N ILE A 466 -17.42 10.62 24.40
CA ILE A 466 -17.56 9.18 24.68
C ILE A 466 -17.56 8.92 26.20
N THR A 467 -16.71 9.62 26.93
CA THR A 467 -16.64 9.48 28.39
C THR A 467 -17.92 9.98 29.05
N ALA A 468 -18.43 11.13 28.62
CA ALA A 468 -19.71 11.67 29.10
C ALA A 468 -20.87 10.72 28.79
N TRP A 469 -20.91 10.15 27.58
CA TRP A 469 -21.88 9.13 27.21
C TRP A 469 -21.82 7.89 28.12
N ALA A 470 -20.60 7.38 28.39
CA ALA A 470 -20.40 6.19 29.23
C ALA A 470 -20.82 6.43 30.70
N THR A 471 -20.69 7.66 31.21
CA THR A 471 -21.00 8.01 32.62
C THR A 471 -22.43 8.45 32.84
N ASN A 472 -22.99 9.25 31.92
CA ASN A 472 -24.28 9.95 32.10
C ASN A 472 -25.40 9.33 31.25
N GLY A 473 -25.09 8.30 30.45
CA GLY A 473 -26.04 7.69 29.53
C GLY A 473 -26.07 8.38 28.17
N PHE A 474 -26.78 7.75 27.23
CA PHE A 474 -26.85 8.20 25.84
C PHE A 474 -27.87 9.32 25.66
N ASP A 475 -27.45 10.36 24.95
CA ASP A 475 -28.33 11.45 24.47
C ASP A 475 -27.94 11.80 23.01
N MET A 476 -28.92 12.36 22.26
CA MET A 476 -28.69 12.79 20.88
C MET A 476 -27.64 13.88 20.74
N THR A 477 -27.44 14.69 21.78
CA THR A 477 -26.39 15.72 21.82
C THR A 477 -24.99 15.10 21.68
N HIS A 478 -24.77 13.95 22.31
CA HIS A 478 -23.47 13.24 22.16
C HIS A 478 -23.17 12.85 20.70
N TRP A 479 -24.19 12.41 19.96
CA TRP A 479 -24.03 12.12 18.52
C TRP A 479 -23.68 13.39 17.74
N PHE A 480 -24.37 14.48 18.00
CA PHE A 480 -24.10 15.73 17.30
C PHE A 480 -22.69 16.24 17.56
N ILE A 481 -22.23 16.24 18.81
CA ILE A 481 -20.87 16.64 19.18
C ILE A 481 -19.82 15.69 18.59
N LEU A 482 -20.06 14.37 18.63
CA LEU A 482 -19.18 13.37 18.05
C LEU A 482 -19.00 13.59 16.54
N LEU A 483 -20.10 13.70 15.80
CA LEU A 483 -20.07 13.91 14.35
C LEU A 483 -19.45 15.26 13.98
N SER A 484 -19.73 16.32 14.76
CA SER A 484 -19.13 17.64 14.57
C SER A 484 -17.62 17.59 14.79
N SER A 485 -17.15 16.86 15.83
CA SER A 485 -15.73 16.68 16.11
C SER A 485 -15.01 15.94 14.98
N ILE A 486 -15.63 14.89 14.43
CA ILE A 486 -15.10 14.19 13.26
C ILE A 486 -15.06 15.12 12.04
N ALA A 487 -16.12 15.90 11.82
CA ALA A 487 -16.22 16.80 10.66
C ALA A 487 -15.15 17.89 10.64
N ILE A 488 -14.76 18.42 11.80
CA ILE A 488 -13.73 19.47 11.87
C ILE A 488 -12.28 18.95 11.71
N MET A 489 -12.08 17.63 11.77
CA MET A 489 -10.75 17.02 11.56
C MET A 489 -10.23 17.16 10.12
N ASN A 490 -11.06 17.61 9.19
CA ASN A 490 -10.70 17.84 7.79
C ASN A 490 -9.73 19.00 7.55
N GLY A 491 -9.13 19.56 8.60
CA GLY A 491 -8.24 20.72 8.51
C GLY A 491 -8.94 22.06 8.68
N SER A 492 -10.15 22.09 9.28
CA SER A 492 -10.93 23.32 9.47
C SER A 492 -10.19 24.43 10.24
N GLY A 493 -9.19 24.09 11.04
CA GLY A 493 -8.32 25.04 11.73
C GLY A 493 -7.47 25.92 10.80
N ARG A 494 -7.33 25.54 9.53
CA ARG A 494 -6.67 26.33 8.49
C ARG A 494 -7.62 27.34 7.84
N GLY A 495 -8.92 27.07 7.84
CA GLY A 495 -9.94 28.00 7.36
C GLY A 495 -10.19 29.09 8.42
N PHE A 496 -9.58 30.27 8.27
CA PHE A 496 -9.68 31.37 9.25
C PHE A 496 -9.28 30.99 10.68
N GLY A 497 -8.27 30.11 10.85
CA GLY A 497 -7.77 29.71 12.18
C GLY A 497 -6.24 29.77 12.27
N LEU A 498 -5.76 29.62 13.53
CA LEU A 498 -4.34 29.74 13.86
C LEU A 498 -3.48 28.56 13.37
N ASP A 499 -4.08 27.41 13.07
CA ASP A 499 -3.38 26.25 12.51
C ASP A 499 -2.65 26.60 11.19
N PHE A 500 -3.17 27.55 10.46
CA PHE A 500 -2.52 28.06 9.23
C PHE A 500 -1.10 28.59 9.49
N TYR A 501 -0.88 29.24 10.64
CA TYR A 501 0.40 29.86 10.99
C TYR A 501 1.24 28.98 11.95
N VAL A 502 0.58 28.39 12.93
CA VAL A 502 1.28 27.71 14.05
C VAL A 502 1.79 26.33 13.65
N VAL A 503 1.04 25.58 12.88
CA VAL A 503 1.44 24.22 12.51
C VAL A 503 2.71 24.21 11.63
N PRO A 504 2.85 25.05 10.59
CA PRO A 504 4.11 25.14 9.84
C PRO A 504 5.30 25.60 10.69
N LEU A 505 5.08 26.53 11.64
CA LEU A 505 6.12 26.98 12.55
C LEU A 505 6.62 25.86 13.45
N LEU A 506 5.69 25.10 14.05
CA LEU A 506 6.04 23.97 14.90
C LEU A 506 6.72 22.84 14.12
N GLN A 507 6.32 22.59 12.90
CA GLN A 507 6.97 21.62 12.05
C GLN A 507 8.40 22.04 11.69
N LYS A 508 8.63 23.33 11.46
CA LYS A 508 9.97 23.86 11.25
C LYS A 508 10.85 23.72 12.50
N LEU A 509 10.29 23.90 13.70
CA LEU A 509 11.01 23.81 14.98
C LEU A 509 11.22 22.38 15.46
N PHE A 510 10.20 21.53 15.31
CA PHE A 510 10.15 20.18 15.88
C PHE A 510 10.09 19.09 14.82
N GLY A 511 10.11 19.44 13.53
CA GLY A 511 10.05 18.49 12.43
C GLY A 511 11.14 17.43 12.49
N GLY A 512 12.33 17.80 12.97
CA GLY A 512 13.42 16.86 13.22
C GLY A 512 13.12 15.79 14.28
N LEU A 513 12.22 16.07 15.24
CA LEU A 513 11.77 15.13 16.25
C LEU A 513 10.63 14.21 15.75
N TRP A 514 9.78 14.72 14.86
CA TRP A 514 8.56 14.04 14.42
C TRP A 514 8.70 13.37 13.05
N TYR A 515 9.44 14.02 12.14
CA TYR A 515 9.58 13.60 10.72
C TYR A 515 11.04 13.36 10.31
N GLY A 516 12.00 13.50 11.21
CA GLY A 516 13.41 13.46 10.85
C GLY A 516 13.75 14.60 9.88
N LYS A 517 14.46 14.29 8.79
CA LYS A 517 14.77 15.23 7.71
C LYS A 517 13.68 15.25 6.62
N ALA A 518 12.57 14.53 6.79
CA ALA A 518 11.48 14.51 5.81
C ALA A 518 10.86 15.91 5.67
N LYS A 519 10.48 16.26 4.45
CA LYS A 519 9.76 17.51 4.18
C LYS A 519 8.44 17.54 4.95
N SER A 520 8.06 18.73 5.42
CA SER A 520 6.78 18.94 6.10
C SER A 520 5.60 18.55 5.20
N ILE A 521 4.59 17.89 5.78
CA ILE A 521 3.30 17.64 5.09
C ILE A 521 2.62 18.92 4.58
N TYR A 522 3.01 20.07 5.09
CA TYR A 522 2.45 21.36 4.68
C TYR A 522 3.24 22.05 3.56
N ASP A 523 4.47 21.58 3.25
CA ASP A 523 5.24 22.09 2.13
C ASP A 523 4.63 21.74 0.76
N ASP A 524 3.78 20.70 0.72
CA ASP A 524 3.09 20.27 -0.51
C ASP A 524 1.74 20.96 -0.74
N LEU A 525 1.27 21.79 0.19
CA LEU A 525 -0.05 22.45 0.12
C LEU A 525 0.02 23.88 -0.44
N ASP A 526 1.23 24.41 -0.64
CA ASP A 526 1.47 25.71 -1.25
C ASP A 526 1.84 25.61 -2.74
N LYS A 527 1.65 24.43 -3.35
CA LYS A 527 1.89 24.20 -4.80
C LYS A 527 0.60 23.85 -5.53
#